data_36f7ad3fb845c15a80b4e4ca36f08133
#
_entry.id   36f7ad3fb845c15a80b4e4ca36f08133
#
_cell.length_a   1.000
_cell.length_b   1.000
_cell.length_c   1.000
_cell.angle_alpha   90.00
_cell.angle_beta   90.00
_cell.angle_gamma   90.00
#
_symmetry.space_group_name_H-M   'P 1'
#
loop_
_entity.id
_entity.type
_entity.pdbx_description
1 polymer ?
#
loop_
_entity_poly.entity_id
_entity_poly.type
_entity_poly.pdbx_seq_one_letter_code
_entity_poly.pdbx_strand_id
1 'polypeptide(L)'
;AHLDKVVNAHSKNHPEIINIRHEFSLLSAEMLAHMDKEEKILFPLIKYLVDSKKYNEAPKSAGYGTVKNPIRKMEQEHQSAGSEMEIIRNLSNGFKIPDDACTTYTVTYKELEEFEKDLFKHIHLENNILFPKAIELENELTNLK
;
A
#
# COMPACT_ATOMS: atom_id res chain seq x y z
N ALA A 1 -3.67 7.81 -16.75
CA ALA A 1 -4.36 8.27 -17.97
C ALA A 1 -5.33 9.42 -17.68
N HIS A 2 -6.27 9.27 -16.74
CA HIS A 2 -7.23 10.34 -16.43
C HIS A 2 -6.55 11.59 -15.86
N LEU A 3 -5.55 11.44 -14.99
CA LEU A 3 -4.81 12.57 -14.43
C LEU A 3 -4.12 13.39 -15.50
N ASP A 4 -3.55 12.77 -16.52
CA ASP A 4 -2.92 13.48 -17.61
C ASP A 4 -3.91 14.35 -18.37
N LYS A 5 -5.11 13.83 -18.62
CA LYS A 5 -6.19 14.58 -19.27
C LYS A 5 -6.63 15.78 -18.42
N VAL A 6 -6.77 15.59 -17.11
CA VAL A 6 -7.17 16.66 -16.19
C VAL A 6 -6.09 17.74 -16.13
N VAL A 7 -4.82 17.35 -16.05
CA VAL A 7 -3.69 18.31 -16.08
C VAL A 7 -3.72 19.14 -17.36
N ASN A 8 -3.86 18.49 -18.51
CA ASN A 8 -3.86 19.19 -19.81
C ASN A 8 -5.03 20.18 -19.92
N ALA A 9 -6.20 19.84 -19.38
CA ALA A 9 -7.40 20.66 -19.52
C ALA A 9 -7.54 21.73 -18.42
N HIS A 10 -7.07 21.46 -17.20
CA HIS A 10 -7.40 22.26 -16.02
C HIS A 10 -6.22 22.83 -15.24
N SER A 11 -4.96 22.52 -15.59
CA SER A 11 -3.80 22.95 -14.81
C SER A 11 -3.65 24.47 -14.74
N LYS A 12 -4.17 25.20 -15.71
CA LYS A 12 -4.12 26.67 -15.71
C LYS A 12 -4.95 27.26 -14.57
N ASN A 13 -6.16 26.73 -14.33
CA ASN A 13 -7.06 27.20 -13.28
C ASN A 13 -6.86 26.46 -11.97
N HIS A 14 -6.31 25.24 -12.05
CA HIS A 14 -6.08 24.36 -10.89
C HIS A 14 -4.66 23.82 -10.95
N PRO A 15 -3.63 24.65 -10.65
CA PRO A 15 -2.23 24.22 -10.74
C PRO A 15 -1.88 23.10 -9.78
N GLU A 16 -2.61 22.93 -8.67
CA GLU A 16 -2.43 21.84 -7.73
C GLU A 16 -2.58 20.45 -8.34
N ILE A 17 -3.29 20.35 -9.48
CA ILE A 17 -3.46 19.05 -10.15
C ILE A 17 -2.14 18.51 -10.71
N ILE A 18 -1.19 19.38 -11.04
CA ILE A 18 0.14 18.99 -11.47
C ILE A 18 0.86 18.28 -10.32
N ASN A 19 0.77 18.83 -9.12
CA ASN A 19 1.39 18.27 -7.93
C ASN A 19 0.71 16.96 -7.54
N ILE A 20 -0.62 16.87 -7.67
CA ILE A 20 -1.36 15.63 -7.42
C ILE A 20 -0.89 14.53 -8.37
N ARG A 21 -0.74 14.84 -9.65
CA ARG A 21 -0.23 13.88 -10.64
C ARG A 21 1.17 13.39 -10.27
N HIS A 22 2.04 14.30 -9.87
CA HIS A 22 3.41 13.96 -9.46
C HIS A 22 3.41 13.03 -8.25
N GLU A 23 2.69 13.39 -7.18
CA GLU A 23 2.61 12.58 -5.97
C GLU A 23 1.97 11.21 -6.22
N PHE A 24 0.91 11.17 -7.02
CA PHE A 24 0.26 9.89 -7.35
C PHE A 24 1.17 8.99 -8.18
N SER A 25 1.97 9.55 -9.08
CA SER A 25 2.94 8.78 -9.87
C SER A 25 4.00 8.13 -8.96
N LEU A 26 4.51 8.87 -7.96
CA LEU A 26 5.45 8.33 -6.98
C LEU A 26 4.80 7.24 -6.13
N LEU A 27 3.63 7.51 -5.58
CA LEU A 27 2.90 6.56 -4.76
C LEU A 27 2.58 5.28 -5.53
N SER A 28 2.11 5.42 -6.76
CA SER A 28 1.77 4.29 -7.62
C SER A 28 2.99 3.40 -7.90
N ALA A 29 4.13 4.00 -8.24
CA ALA A 29 5.37 3.26 -8.48
C ALA A 29 5.85 2.52 -7.22
N GLU A 30 5.79 3.19 -6.07
CA GLU A 30 6.19 2.59 -4.80
C GLU A 30 5.27 1.44 -4.40
N MET A 31 3.96 1.59 -4.60
CA MET A 31 2.98 0.54 -4.27
C MET A 31 3.09 -0.67 -5.21
N LEU A 32 3.41 -0.46 -6.48
CA LEU A 32 3.67 -1.59 -7.39
C LEU A 32 4.89 -2.39 -6.95
N ALA A 33 5.98 -1.69 -6.57
CA ALA A 33 7.18 -2.34 -6.05
C ALA A 33 6.91 -3.05 -4.72
N HIS A 34 6.09 -2.43 -3.84
CA HIS A 34 5.68 -2.99 -2.55
C HIS A 34 4.91 -4.31 -2.75
N MET A 35 3.91 -4.31 -3.62
CA MET A 35 3.12 -5.51 -3.89
C MET A 35 3.95 -6.62 -4.53
N ASP A 36 4.92 -6.28 -5.38
CA ASP A 36 5.84 -7.25 -5.97
C ASP A 36 6.67 -7.96 -4.89
N LYS A 37 7.16 -7.21 -3.89
CA LYS A 37 7.89 -7.79 -2.75
C LYS A 37 6.99 -8.69 -1.90
N GLU A 38 5.74 -8.30 -1.68
CA GLU A 38 4.79 -9.14 -0.96
C GLU A 38 4.58 -10.47 -1.67
N GLU A 39 4.34 -10.43 -2.97
CA GLU A 39 4.08 -11.64 -3.77
C GLU A 39 5.30 -12.55 -3.88
N LYS A 40 6.50 -11.99 -3.98
CA LYS A 40 7.73 -12.76 -4.22
C LYS A 40 8.47 -13.17 -2.95
N ILE A 41 8.31 -12.42 -1.86
CA ILE A 41 9.09 -12.63 -0.64
C ILE A 41 8.19 -12.92 0.56
N LEU A 42 7.30 -11.99 0.92
CA LEU A 42 6.57 -12.07 2.17
C LEU A 42 5.49 -13.14 2.18
N PHE A 43 4.63 -13.17 1.17
CA PHE A 43 3.54 -14.15 1.11
C PHE A 43 4.06 -15.58 1.00
N PRO A 44 5.08 -15.88 0.17
CA PRO A 44 5.68 -17.21 0.19
C PRO A 44 6.26 -17.60 1.54
N LEU A 45 6.88 -16.67 2.26
CA LEU A 45 7.41 -16.93 3.60
C LEU A 45 6.29 -17.22 4.59
N ILE A 46 5.21 -16.45 4.57
CA ILE A 46 4.03 -16.70 5.42
C ILE A 46 3.42 -18.05 5.10
N LYS A 47 3.28 -18.38 3.82
CA LYS A 47 2.77 -19.68 3.39
C LYS A 47 3.66 -20.82 3.90
N TYR A 48 4.98 -20.64 3.86
CA TYR A 48 5.92 -21.59 4.42
C TYR A 48 5.70 -21.81 5.92
N LEU A 49 5.44 -20.75 6.68
CA LEU A 49 5.12 -20.85 8.10
C LEU A 49 3.80 -21.59 8.34
N VAL A 50 2.78 -21.30 7.53
CA VAL A 50 1.48 -21.98 7.62
C VAL A 50 1.63 -23.47 7.32
N ASP A 51 2.38 -23.85 6.29
CA ASP A 51 2.63 -25.24 5.95
C ASP A 51 3.45 -25.95 7.02
N SER A 52 4.43 -25.27 7.60
CA SER A 52 5.22 -25.82 8.72
C SER A 52 4.34 -26.16 9.91
N LYS A 53 3.38 -25.31 10.24
CA LYS A 53 2.41 -25.59 11.31
C LYS A 53 1.52 -26.78 10.96
N LYS A 54 1.02 -26.84 9.72
CA LYS A 54 0.16 -27.90 9.24
C LYS A 54 0.82 -29.27 9.38
N TYR A 55 2.11 -29.34 9.08
CA TYR A 55 2.88 -30.59 9.14
C TYR A 55 3.62 -30.75 10.47
N ASN A 56 3.39 -29.85 11.44
CA ASN A 56 4.02 -29.86 12.77
C ASN A 56 5.55 -29.93 12.69
N GLU A 57 6.14 -29.20 11.76
CA GLU A 57 7.58 -29.14 11.53
C GLU A 57 8.13 -27.77 11.99
N ALA A 58 9.29 -27.78 12.63
CA ALA A 58 9.97 -26.55 12.94
C ALA A 58 10.47 -25.89 11.63
N PRO A 59 10.33 -24.56 11.47
CA PRO A 59 10.79 -23.91 10.26
C PRO A 59 12.30 -23.99 10.14
N LYS A 60 12.77 -24.33 8.96
CA LYS A 60 14.20 -24.28 8.63
C LYS A 60 14.59 -22.83 8.42
N SER A 61 15.81 -22.47 8.80
CA SER A 61 16.30 -21.12 8.52
C SER A 61 16.30 -20.85 7.01
N ALA A 62 15.48 -19.90 6.58
CA ALA A 62 15.25 -19.63 5.15
C ALA A 62 16.06 -18.42 4.66
N GLY A 63 17.20 -18.13 5.27
CA GLY A 63 18.06 -17.02 4.84
C GLY A 63 17.55 -15.62 5.17
N TYR A 64 16.30 -15.50 5.60
CA TYR A 64 15.69 -14.22 5.95
C TYR A 64 15.76 -13.91 7.46
N GLY A 65 16.26 -14.84 8.25
CA GLY A 65 16.33 -14.75 9.70
C GLY A 65 14.96 -14.90 10.35
N THR A 66 14.09 -13.93 10.20
CA THR A 66 12.74 -13.92 10.78
C THR A 66 11.78 -13.17 9.86
N VAL A 67 10.50 -13.58 9.91
CA VAL A 67 9.42 -12.88 9.20
C VAL A 67 9.29 -11.42 9.65
N LYS A 68 9.75 -11.10 10.85
CA LYS A 68 9.73 -9.72 11.37
C LYS A 68 10.50 -8.74 10.50
N ASN A 69 11.58 -9.20 9.84
CA ASN A 69 12.40 -8.32 9.00
C ASN A 69 11.64 -7.83 7.75
N PRO A 70 11.09 -8.69 6.89
CA PRO A 70 10.29 -8.22 5.76
C PRO A 70 9.02 -7.49 6.22
N ILE A 71 8.39 -7.90 7.32
CA ILE A 71 7.21 -7.21 7.86
C ILE A 71 7.55 -5.76 8.24
N ARG A 72 8.65 -5.56 8.95
CA ARG A 72 9.09 -4.19 9.32
C ARG A 72 9.28 -3.32 8.09
N LYS A 73 9.86 -3.87 7.05
CA LYS A 73 10.04 -3.16 5.78
C LYS A 73 8.70 -2.79 5.15
N MET A 74 7.74 -3.72 5.14
CA MET A 74 6.41 -3.47 4.61
C MET A 74 5.67 -2.41 5.42
N GLU A 75 5.77 -2.43 6.74
CA GLU A 75 5.17 -1.41 7.60
C GLU A 75 5.74 -0.02 7.36
N GLN A 76 7.06 0.08 7.13
CA GLN A 76 7.71 1.35 6.77
C GLN A 76 7.18 1.87 5.43
N GLU A 77 7.01 0.99 4.45
CA GLU A 77 6.47 1.35 3.14
C GLU A 77 5.00 1.76 3.25
N HIS A 78 4.22 1.13 4.13
CA HIS A 78 2.85 1.53 4.44
C HIS A 78 2.78 2.94 5.02
N GLN A 79 3.69 3.27 5.92
CA GLN A 79 3.75 4.60 6.53
C GLN A 79 4.07 5.66 5.48
N SER A 80 5.02 5.41 4.59
CA SER A 80 5.35 6.31 3.49
C SER A 80 4.17 6.50 2.55
N ALA A 81 3.49 5.40 2.19
CA ALA A 81 2.32 5.46 1.31
C ALA A 81 1.18 6.26 1.94
N GLY A 82 0.93 6.07 3.24
CA GLY A 82 -0.08 6.84 3.96
C GLY A 82 0.23 8.33 3.98
N SER A 83 1.50 8.70 4.18
CA SER A 83 1.94 10.11 4.17
C SER A 83 1.78 10.73 2.78
N GLU A 84 2.12 10.02 1.73
CA GLU A 84 1.96 10.48 0.35
C GLU A 84 0.48 10.66 -0.01
N MET A 85 -0.36 9.74 0.43
CA MET A 85 -1.81 9.83 0.21
C MET A 85 -2.40 11.05 0.94
N GLU A 86 -1.91 11.36 2.13
CA GLU A 86 -2.31 12.55 2.87
C GLU A 86 -1.95 13.83 2.12
N ILE A 87 -0.79 13.89 1.49
CA ILE A 87 -0.40 15.02 0.64
C ILE A 87 -1.41 15.20 -0.50
N ILE A 88 -1.80 14.12 -1.16
CA ILE A 88 -2.79 14.17 -2.25
C ILE A 88 -4.14 14.66 -1.72
N ARG A 89 -4.58 14.15 -0.56
CA ARG A 89 -5.82 14.59 0.08
C ARG A 89 -5.81 16.09 0.35
N ASN A 90 -4.70 16.59 0.88
CA ASN A 90 -4.56 18.01 1.20
C ASN A 90 -4.52 18.89 -0.07
N LEU A 91 -3.79 18.45 -1.10
CA LEU A 91 -3.72 19.16 -2.36
C LEU A 91 -5.08 19.25 -3.05
N SER A 92 -5.88 18.21 -2.94
CA SER A 92 -7.22 18.15 -3.54
C SER A 92 -8.32 18.74 -2.65
N ASN A 93 -7.95 19.27 -1.48
CA ASN A 93 -8.89 19.79 -0.49
C ASN A 93 -9.95 18.74 -0.10
N GLY A 94 -9.48 17.51 0.21
CA GLY A 94 -10.37 16.39 0.55
C GLY A 94 -11.17 15.86 -0.62
N PHE A 95 -10.61 15.93 -1.83
CA PHE A 95 -11.25 15.52 -3.09
C PHE A 95 -12.51 16.32 -3.41
N LYS A 96 -12.53 17.57 -2.97
CA LYS A 96 -13.62 18.47 -3.28
C LYS A 96 -13.61 18.79 -4.78
N ILE A 97 -14.74 18.55 -5.42
CA ILE A 97 -14.87 18.77 -6.87
C ILE A 97 -15.05 20.27 -7.14
N PRO A 98 -14.15 20.89 -7.93
CA PRO A 98 -14.31 22.30 -8.30
C PRO A 98 -15.56 22.54 -9.14
N ASP A 99 -16.13 23.76 -9.06
CA ASP A 99 -17.33 24.10 -9.79
C ASP A 99 -17.14 24.03 -11.31
N ASP A 100 -15.92 24.28 -11.79
CA ASP A 100 -15.57 24.24 -13.22
C ASP A 100 -15.03 22.88 -13.68
N ALA A 101 -15.17 21.84 -12.85
CA ALA A 101 -14.68 20.51 -13.18
C ALA A 101 -15.49 19.87 -14.31
N CYS A 102 -14.77 19.31 -15.29
CA CYS A 102 -15.39 18.48 -16.31
C CYS A 102 -15.67 17.07 -15.75
N THR A 103 -16.35 16.24 -16.55
CA THR A 103 -16.68 14.86 -16.16
C THR A 103 -15.42 14.06 -15.80
N THR A 104 -14.37 14.15 -16.61
CA THR A 104 -13.11 13.44 -16.37
C THR A 104 -12.46 13.87 -15.04
N TYR A 105 -12.49 15.17 -14.74
CA TYR A 105 -11.98 15.71 -13.48
C TYR A 105 -12.74 15.12 -12.29
N THR A 106 -14.07 15.14 -12.37
CA THR A 106 -14.94 14.59 -11.33
C THR A 106 -14.69 13.11 -11.11
N VAL A 107 -14.63 12.31 -12.17
CA VAL A 107 -14.36 10.87 -12.10
C VAL A 107 -12.97 10.61 -11.51
N THR A 108 -11.97 11.39 -11.92
CA THR A 108 -10.59 11.24 -11.42
C THR A 108 -10.52 11.44 -9.90
N TYR A 109 -11.18 12.48 -9.37
CA TYR A 109 -11.19 12.70 -7.92
C TYR A 109 -11.94 11.61 -7.16
N LYS A 110 -13.02 11.09 -7.72
CA LYS A 110 -13.73 9.94 -7.12
C LYS A 110 -12.86 8.68 -7.12
N GLU A 111 -12.12 8.45 -8.18
CA GLU A 111 -11.18 7.32 -8.26
C GLU A 111 -10.03 7.46 -7.26
N LEU A 112 -9.50 8.68 -7.07
CA LEU A 112 -8.47 8.93 -6.06
C LEU A 112 -8.98 8.69 -4.64
N GLU A 113 -10.21 9.11 -4.35
CA GLU A 113 -10.84 8.86 -3.05
C GLU A 113 -11.06 7.36 -2.80
N GLU A 114 -11.50 6.61 -3.82
CA GLU A 114 -11.61 5.15 -3.75
C GLU A 114 -10.25 4.50 -3.53
N PHE A 115 -9.22 4.98 -4.23
CA PHE A 115 -7.87 4.49 -4.04
C PHE A 115 -7.40 4.69 -2.61
N GLU A 116 -7.70 5.84 -2.00
CA GLU A 116 -7.37 6.11 -0.60
C GLU A 116 -8.04 5.11 0.33
N LYS A 117 -9.32 4.83 0.13
CA LYS A 117 -10.05 3.85 0.95
C LYS A 117 -9.45 2.46 0.82
N ASP A 118 -9.15 2.04 -0.40
CA ASP A 118 -8.57 0.73 -0.67
C ASP A 118 -7.17 0.62 -0.07
N LEU A 119 -6.36 1.66 -0.19
CA LEU A 119 -5.01 1.71 0.39
C LEU A 119 -5.06 1.56 1.92
N PHE A 120 -5.91 2.33 2.59
CA PHE A 120 -6.03 2.27 4.04
C PHE A 120 -6.59 0.93 4.52
N LYS A 121 -7.51 0.34 3.78
CA LYS A 121 -8.02 -1.00 4.07
C LYS A 121 -6.91 -2.05 3.96
N HIS A 122 -6.11 -1.99 2.89
CA HIS A 122 -4.96 -2.86 2.68
C HIS A 122 -3.98 -2.75 3.85
N ILE A 123 -3.59 -1.52 4.20
CA ILE A 123 -2.66 -1.25 5.30
C ILE A 123 -3.22 -1.79 6.63
N HIS A 124 -4.50 -1.53 6.90
CA HIS A 124 -5.15 -2.02 8.12
C HIS A 124 -5.15 -3.53 8.22
N LEU A 125 -5.54 -4.22 7.15
CA LEU A 125 -5.61 -5.68 7.13
C LEU A 125 -4.24 -6.31 7.34
N GLU A 126 -3.21 -5.73 6.77
CA GLU A 126 -1.85 -6.24 6.94
C GLU A 126 -1.26 -5.90 8.30
N ASN A 127 -1.24 -4.63 8.66
CA ASN A 127 -0.60 -4.18 9.91
C ASN A 127 -1.27 -4.72 11.17
N ASN A 128 -2.59 -4.84 11.16
CA ASN A 128 -3.36 -5.17 12.36
C ASN A 128 -3.84 -6.62 12.43
N ILE A 129 -3.84 -7.35 11.32
CA ILE A 129 -4.33 -8.72 11.26
C ILE A 129 -3.26 -9.68 10.74
N LEU A 130 -2.84 -9.52 9.48
CA LEU A 130 -1.94 -10.49 8.84
C LEU A 130 -0.55 -10.53 9.49
N PHE A 131 0.09 -9.37 9.65
CA PHE A 131 1.45 -9.30 10.18
C PHE A 131 1.55 -9.77 11.63
N PRO A 132 0.65 -9.35 12.55
CA PRO A 132 0.67 -9.89 13.91
C PRO A 132 0.47 -11.41 13.95
N LYS A 133 -0.42 -11.95 13.12
CA LYS A 133 -0.64 -13.41 13.05
C LYS A 133 0.56 -14.15 12.51
N ALA A 134 1.25 -13.59 11.52
CA ALA A 134 2.46 -14.20 10.98
C ALA A 134 3.58 -14.25 12.01
N ILE A 135 3.76 -13.18 12.79
CA ILE A 135 4.75 -13.12 13.87
C ILE A 135 4.41 -14.12 14.98
N GLU A 136 3.15 -14.18 15.38
CA GLU A 136 2.68 -15.13 16.40
C GLU A 136 2.92 -16.57 15.93
N LEU A 137 2.59 -16.88 14.68
CA LEU A 137 2.81 -18.20 14.10
C LEU A 137 4.29 -18.57 14.10
N GLU A 138 5.17 -17.66 13.71
CA GLU A 138 6.61 -17.90 13.75
C GLU A 138 7.10 -18.19 15.17
N ASN A 139 6.61 -17.41 16.15
CA ASN A 139 6.96 -17.63 17.55
C ASN A 139 6.51 -18.99 18.05
N GLU A 140 5.29 -19.43 17.72
CA GLU A 140 4.80 -20.77 18.04
C GLU A 140 5.71 -21.86 17.47
N LEU A 141 6.08 -21.74 16.20
CA LEU A 141 6.91 -22.72 15.50
C LEU A 141 8.34 -22.76 16.07
N THR A 142 8.87 -21.61 16.47
CA THR A 142 10.19 -21.53 17.09
C THR A 142 10.24 -22.27 18.43
N ASN A 143 9.12 -22.31 19.14
CA ASN A 143 9.02 -22.97 20.44
C ASN A 143 8.80 -24.51 20.33
N LEU A 144 8.70 -25.05 19.11
CA LEU A 144 8.57 -26.49 18.89
C LEU A 144 9.88 -27.26 18.99
N LYS A 145 10.99 -26.62 19.28
CA LYS A 145 12.32 -27.25 19.43
C LYS A 145 12.43 -28.05 20.70
#